data_bc14dc05eac54e7a686e8289f4b7d6e6
#
_entry.id   bc14dc05eac54e7a686e8289f4b7d6e6
#
_cell.length_a   1.000
_cell.length_b   1.000
_cell.length_c   1.000
_cell.angle_alpha   90.00
_cell.angle_beta   90.00
_cell.angle_gamma   90.00
#
_symmetry.space_group_name_H-M   'P 1'
#
loop_
_entity.id
_entity.type
_entity.pdbx_description
1 polymer ?
#
loop_
_entity_poly.entity_id
_entity_poly.type
_entity_poly.pdbx_seq_one_letter_code
_entity_poly.pdbx_strand_id
1 'polypeptide(L)'
;MAWWNKVFGTSGQADGPVAYYDEGLALIAEDKVHEALTSFRLALKASPGDVVVLQQIAIAYTRIGMTDYAEKAYRHVLQKDPQAAGAHYGLAFLLVRSGREQEAIPHLRAFLENAPAGQEASEHVSHARETLAGLTGEAERGGQAGRSEGRDEPA
;
A
#
# COMPACT_ATOMS: atom_id res chain seq x y z
N MET A 1 37.77 -4.86 -29.58
CA MET A 1 36.31 -4.76 -29.56
C MET A 1 35.66 -5.47 -28.37
N ALA A 2 36.28 -6.48 -27.81
CA ALA A 2 35.68 -7.28 -26.76
C ALA A 2 35.89 -6.73 -25.32
N TRP A 3 36.83 -5.83 -25.08
CA TRP A 3 37.05 -5.30 -23.72
C TRP A 3 35.98 -4.29 -23.30
N TRP A 4 35.47 -3.57 -24.22
CA TRP A 4 34.39 -2.58 -24.08
C TRP A 4 33.12 -3.24 -23.53
N ASN A 5 32.73 -4.40 -24.08
CA ASN A 5 31.61 -5.18 -23.60
C ASN A 5 31.84 -5.83 -22.22
N LYS A 6 33.09 -6.02 -21.83
CA LYS A 6 33.45 -6.57 -20.52
C LYS A 6 33.41 -5.53 -19.39
N VAL A 7 33.68 -4.25 -19.72
CA VAL A 7 33.70 -3.14 -18.75
C VAL A 7 32.29 -2.58 -18.49
N PHE A 8 31.45 -2.57 -19.52
CA PHE A 8 30.08 -2.07 -19.42
C PHE A 8 29.02 -3.18 -19.34
N GLY A 9 29.46 -4.39 -19.06
CA GLY A 9 28.61 -5.56 -18.91
C GLY A 9 27.69 -5.73 -20.09
N THR A 10 27.52 -6.90 -20.60
CA THR A 10 26.52 -7.20 -21.61
C THR A 10 25.14 -6.78 -21.14
N SER A 11 24.87 -5.50 -21.23
CA SER A 11 23.64 -4.85 -20.86
C SER A 11 22.49 -5.14 -21.81
N GLY A 12 22.69 -6.06 -22.73
CA GLY A 12 21.63 -6.51 -23.64
C GLY A 12 20.48 -7.29 -22.99
N GLN A 13 20.60 -7.63 -21.71
CA GLN A 13 19.55 -8.31 -20.94
C GLN A 13 19.09 -7.53 -19.70
N ALA A 14 19.73 -6.40 -19.38
CA ALA A 14 19.43 -5.61 -18.20
C ALA A 14 18.41 -4.49 -18.43
N ASP A 15 17.98 -4.26 -19.66
CA ASP A 15 17.12 -3.14 -20.04
C ASP A 15 15.63 -3.55 -20.19
N GLY A 16 15.21 -4.66 -19.58
CA GLY A 16 13.83 -5.11 -19.61
C GLY A 16 13.02 -4.67 -18.39
N PRO A 17 11.69 -4.81 -18.44
CA PRO A 17 10.80 -4.46 -17.32
C PRO A 17 11.20 -5.11 -15.99
N VAL A 18 11.65 -6.35 -16.04
CA VAL A 18 12.11 -7.13 -14.87
C VAL A 18 13.38 -6.52 -14.27
N ALA A 19 14.33 -6.10 -15.11
CA ALA A 19 15.58 -5.50 -14.65
C ALA A 19 15.35 -4.16 -13.94
N TYR A 20 14.48 -3.30 -14.46
CA TYR A 20 14.12 -2.05 -13.81
C TYR A 20 13.35 -2.26 -12.50
N TYR A 21 12.51 -3.28 -12.43
CA TYR A 21 11.81 -3.64 -11.22
C TYR A 21 12.78 -4.10 -10.14
N ASP A 22 13.69 -5.02 -10.46
CA ASP A 22 14.69 -5.55 -9.52
C ASP A 22 15.66 -4.45 -9.06
N GLU A 23 16.06 -3.56 -9.95
CA GLU A 23 16.85 -2.37 -9.60
C GLU A 23 16.10 -1.48 -8.61
N GLY A 24 14.83 -1.23 -8.86
CA GLY A 24 13.97 -0.45 -7.96
C GLY A 24 13.89 -1.07 -6.58
N LEU A 25 13.72 -2.39 -6.47
CA LEU A 25 13.71 -3.09 -5.18
C LEU A 25 15.05 -2.99 -4.45
N ALA A 26 16.17 -3.13 -5.17
CA ALA A 26 17.51 -2.96 -4.59
C ALA A 26 17.70 -1.54 -4.05
N LEU A 27 17.26 -0.52 -4.78
CA LEU A 27 17.33 0.88 -4.37
C LEU A 27 16.44 1.17 -3.15
N ILE A 28 15.27 0.54 -3.06
CA ILE A 28 14.42 0.60 -1.86
C ILE A 28 15.15 0.02 -0.64
N ALA A 29 15.85 -1.10 -0.80
CA ALA A 29 16.62 -1.72 0.28
C ALA A 29 17.77 -0.83 0.75
N GLU A 30 18.34 0.00 -0.12
CA GLU A 30 19.35 1.00 0.20
C GLU A 30 18.80 2.34 0.68
N ASP A 31 17.48 2.46 0.84
CA ASP A 31 16.75 3.70 1.17
C ASP A 31 16.86 4.82 0.12
N LYS A 32 17.22 4.47 -1.09
CA LYS A 32 17.31 5.37 -2.25
C LYS A 32 15.96 5.47 -2.97
N VAL A 33 14.95 5.98 -2.27
CA VAL A 33 13.55 5.91 -2.70
C VAL A 33 13.27 6.72 -3.99
N HIS A 34 13.88 7.89 -4.16
CA HIS A 34 13.71 8.70 -5.37
C HIS A 34 14.29 8.02 -6.62
N GLU A 35 15.43 7.38 -6.47
CA GLU A 35 16.06 6.61 -7.54
C GLU A 35 15.22 5.36 -7.86
N ALA A 36 14.73 4.68 -6.84
CA ALA A 36 13.82 3.55 -7.00
C ALA A 36 12.54 3.92 -7.78
N LEU A 37 11.95 5.07 -7.50
CA LEU A 37 10.80 5.58 -8.26
C LEU A 37 11.10 5.74 -9.74
N THR A 38 12.30 6.19 -10.09
CA THR A 38 12.73 6.29 -11.48
C THR A 38 12.78 4.92 -12.14
N SER A 39 13.40 3.94 -11.48
CA SER A 39 13.47 2.56 -11.99
C SER A 39 12.08 1.92 -12.12
N PHE A 40 11.21 2.07 -11.12
CA PHE A 40 9.83 1.59 -11.21
C PHE A 40 9.01 2.25 -12.32
N ARG A 41 9.21 3.54 -12.58
CA ARG A 41 8.54 4.20 -13.71
C ARG A 41 9.02 3.66 -15.05
N LEU A 42 10.31 3.34 -15.18
CA LEU A 42 10.83 2.68 -16.38
C LEU A 42 10.24 1.28 -16.55
N ALA A 43 10.13 0.52 -15.47
CA ALA A 43 9.46 -0.78 -15.47
C ALA A 43 7.99 -0.65 -15.90
N LEU A 44 7.27 0.33 -15.37
CA LEU A 44 5.87 0.58 -15.73
C LEU A 44 5.70 1.03 -17.18
N LYS A 45 6.64 1.85 -17.70
CA LYS A 45 6.63 2.26 -19.11
C LYS A 45 6.78 1.07 -20.05
N ALA A 46 7.60 0.10 -19.67
CA ALA A 46 7.80 -1.12 -20.45
C ALA A 46 6.64 -2.12 -20.31
N SER A 47 5.97 -2.14 -19.16
CA SER A 47 4.79 -2.98 -18.89
C SER A 47 3.67 -2.13 -18.28
N PRO A 48 2.92 -1.37 -19.10
CA PRO A 48 1.87 -0.49 -18.62
C PRO A 48 0.78 -1.25 -17.87
N GLY A 49 0.40 -0.73 -16.70
CA GLY A 49 -0.64 -1.33 -15.89
C GLY A 49 -0.22 -2.54 -15.06
N ASP A 50 1.08 -2.82 -14.97
CA ASP A 50 1.60 -3.85 -14.07
C ASP A 50 1.28 -3.49 -12.62
N VAL A 51 0.41 -4.31 -12.02
CA VAL A 51 -0.12 -4.10 -10.65
C VAL A 51 0.98 -4.18 -9.60
N VAL A 52 1.95 -5.08 -9.79
CA VAL A 52 3.07 -5.26 -8.85
C VAL A 52 3.96 -4.01 -8.85
N VAL A 53 4.27 -3.47 -10.02
CA VAL A 53 5.05 -2.23 -10.16
C VAL A 53 4.30 -1.03 -9.59
N LEU A 54 3.01 -0.90 -9.91
CA LEU A 54 2.16 0.18 -9.39
C LEU A 54 2.09 0.17 -7.86
N GLN A 55 2.03 -1.01 -7.25
CA GLN A 55 2.03 -1.14 -5.79
C GLN A 55 3.37 -0.69 -5.18
N GLN A 56 4.49 -1.03 -5.78
CA GLN A 56 5.80 -0.56 -5.32
C GLN A 56 5.96 0.95 -5.46
N ILE A 57 5.42 1.54 -6.53
CA ILE A 57 5.37 3.01 -6.70
C ILE A 57 4.56 3.65 -5.57
N ALA A 58 3.40 3.09 -5.23
CA ALA A 58 2.57 3.58 -4.12
C ALA A 58 3.31 3.53 -2.78
N ILE A 59 3.99 2.42 -2.49
CA ILE A 59 4.81 2.25 -1.28
C ILE A 59 5.94 3.28 -1.25
N ALA A 60 6.64 3.46 -2.36
CA ALA A 60 7.72 4.44 -2.46
C ALA A 60 7.23 5.88 -2.21
N TYR A 61 6.11 6.28 -2.80
CA TYR A 61 5.50 7.58 -2.52
C TYR A 61 5.09 7.74 -1.06
N THR A 62 4.57 6.68 -0.45
CA THR A 62 4.23 6.69 0.99
C THR A 62 5.46 6.94 1.85
N ARG A 63 6.59 6.30 1.52
CA ARG A 63 7.86 6.46 2.27
C ARG A 63 8.42 7.86 2.22
N ILE A 64 8.29 8.57 1.11
CA ILE A 64 8.77 9.96 0.97
C ILE A 64 7.71 11.01 1.32
N GLY A 65 6.55 10.59 1.81
CA GLY A 65 5.50 11.50 2.27
C GLY A 65 4.68 12.17 1.17
N MET A 66 4.77 11.69 -0.07
CA MET A 66 3.98 12.18 -1.20
C MET A 66 2.59 11.53 -1.20
N THR A 67 1.77 11.90 -0.25
CA THR A 67 0.49 11.25 0.08
C THR A 67 -0.48 11.20 -1.09
N ASP A 68 -0.65 12.30 -1.82
CA ASP A 68 -1.59 12.36 -2.94
C ASP A 68 -1.20 11.43 -4.09
N TYR A 69 0.10 11.34 -4.37
CA TYR A 69 0.61 10.42 -5.39
C TYR A 69 0.50 8.96 -4.94
N ALA A 70 0.77 8.70 -3.65
CA ALA A 70 0.60 7.37 -3.07
C ALA A 70 -0.86 6.91 -3.14
N GLU A 71 -1.81 7.76 -2.77
CA GLU A 71 -3.25 7.47 -2.85
C GLU A 71 -3.68 7.14 -4.27
N LYS A 72 -3.29 7.96 -5.24
CA LYS A 72 -3.59 7.72 -6.67
C LYS A 72 -3.04 6.38 -7.15
N ALA A 73 -1.81 6.04 -6.76
CA ALA A 73 -1.18 4.78 -7.16
C ALA A 73 -1.89 3.56 -6.54
N TYR A 74 -2.24 3.61 -5.24
CA TYR A 74 -3.02 2.53 -4.60
C TYR A 74 -4.41 2.37 -5.23
N ARG A 75 -5.11 3.47 -5.50
CA ARG A 75 -6.42 3.42 -6.17
C ARG A 75 -6.31 2.86 -7.57
N HIS A 76 -5.24 3.15 -8.29
CA HIS A 76 -4.98 2.57 -9.61
C HIS A 76 -4.77 1.06 -9.53
N VAL A 77 -4.02 0.57 -8.53
CA VAL A 77 -3.91 -0.87 -8.25
C VAL A 77 -5.28 -1.49 -8.05
N LEU A 78 -6.12 -0.88 -7.21
CA LEU A 78 -7.46 -1.40 -6.88
C LEU A 78 -8.46 -1.33 -8.05
N GLN A 79 -8.27 -0.44 -9.00
CA GLN A 79 -9.05 -0.44 -10.25
C GLN A 79 -8.74 -1.65 -11.11
N LYS A 80 -7.50 -2.11 -11.11
CA LYS A 80 -7.05 -3.27 -11.89
C LYS A 80 -7.23 -4.60 -11.15
N ASP A 81 -7.00 -4.59 -9.85
CA ASP A 81 -7.19 -5.72 -8.94
C ASP A 81 -7.91 -5.27 -7.67
N PRO A 82 -9.24 -5.36 -7.64
CA PRO A 82 -10.04 -4.95 -6.48
C PRO A 82 -9.76 -5.76 -5.20
N GLN A 83 -9.08 -6.90 -5.30
CA GLN A 83 -8.76 -7.79 -4.19
C GLN A 83 -7.28 -7.69 -3.76
N ALA A 84 -6.54 -6.74 -4.29
CA ALA A 84 -5.13 -6.54 -3.94
C ALA A 84 -4.98 -6.18 -2.45
N ALA A 85 -4.69 -7.16 -1.62
CA ALA A 85 -4.62 -7.01 -0.17
C ALA A 85 -3.60 -5.93 0.25
N GLY A 86 -2.41 -5.95 -0.35
CA GLY A 86 -1.37 -4.95 -0.07
C GLY A 86 -1.78 -3.52 -0.39
N ALA A 87 -2.56 -3.32 -1.46
CA ALA A 87 -3.08 -2.00 -1.82
C ALA A 87 -4.17 -1.52 -0.85
N HIS A 88 -5.05 -2.40 -0.41
CA HIS A 88 -6.03 -2.09 0.63
C HIS A 88 -5.34 -1.71 1.94
N TYR A 89 -4.35 -2.49 2.38
CA TYR A 89 -3.57 -2.19 3.58
C TYR A 89 -2.88 -0.82 3.48
N GLY A 90 -2.11 -0.60 2.41
CA GLY A 90 -1.38 0.65 2.20
C GLY A 90 -2.29 1.87 2.15
N LEU A 91 -3.40 1.78 1.41
CA LEU A 91 -4.38 2.86 1.29
C LEU A 91 -5.08 3.13 2.63
N ALA A 92 -5.47 2.09 3.37
CA ALA A 92 -6.12 2.24 4.67
C ALA A 92 -5.26 3.05 5.65
N PHE A 93 -3.98 2.68 5.79
CA PHE A 93 -3.09 3.39 6.72
C PHE A 93 -2.71 4.78 6.24
N LEU A 94 -2.65 5.00 4.94
CA LEU A 94 -2.49 6.33 4.37
C LEU A 94 -3.68 7.23 4.73
N LEU A 95 -4.90 6.71 4.63
CA LEU A 95 -6.14 7.43 5.01
C LEU A 95 -6.22 7.71 6.51
N VAL A 96 -5.88 6.74 7.35
CA VAL A 96 -5.81 6.93 8.82
C VAL A 96 -4.84 8.06 9.17
N ARG A 97 -3.64 8.04 8.60
CA ARG A 97 -2.63 9.08 8.84
C ARG A 97 -3.06 10.47 8.33
N SER A 98 -3.94 10.51 7.36
CA SER A 98 -4.50 11.75 6.79
C SER A 98 -5.77 12.22 7.53
N GLY A 99 -6.17 11.56 8.62
CA GLY A 99 -7.39 11.89 9.37
C GLY A 99 -8.69 11.47 8.67
N ARG A 100 -8.61 10.63 7.65
CA ARG A 100 -9.77 10.13 6.87
C ARG A 100 -10.13 8.71 7.30
N GLU A 101 -10.34 8.54 8.59
CA GLU A 101 -10.50 7.23 9.24
C GLU A 101 -11.72 6.45 8.76
N GLN A 102 -12.83 7.14 8.51
CA GLN A 102 -14.07 6.49 8.03
C GLN A 102 -13.88 5.87 6.65
N GLU A 103 -13.08 6.49 5.80
CA GLU A 103 -12.74 5.95 4.48
C GLU A 103 -11.79 4.75 4.57
N ALA A 104 -10.99 4.66 5.63
CA ALA A 104 -10.07 3.55 5.85
C ALA A 104 -10.77 2.25 6.23
N ILE A 105 -11.92 2.31 6.90
CA ILE A 105 -12.64 1.14 7.42
C ILE A 105 -12.94 0.08 6.34
N PRO A 106 -13.53 0.42 5.18
CA PRO A 106 -13.79 -0.60 4.15
C PRO A 106 -12.50 -1.20 3.57
N HIS A 107 -11.42 -0.45 3.51
CA HIS A 107 -10.13 -0.97 3.06
C HIS A 107 -9.49 -1.92 4.08
N LEU A 108 -9.59 -1.63 5.36
CA LEU A 108 -9.14 -2.54 6.43
C LEU A 108 -9.91 -3.86 6.40
N ARG A 109 -11.23 -3.81 6.20
CA ARG A 109 -12.07 -5.01 6.05
C ARG A 109 -11.67 -5.82 4.82
N ALA A 110 -11.52 -5.17 3.68
CA ALA A 110 -11.10 -5.82 2.44
C ALA A 110 -9.71 -6.47 2.56
N PHE A 111 -8.78 -5.81 3.24
CA PHE A 111 -7.47 -6.40 3.55
C PHE A 111 -7.62 -7.67 4.38
N LEU A 112 -8.40 -7.65 5.46
CA LEU A 112 -8.58 -8.81 6.35
C LEU A 112 -9.30 -9.98 5.66
N GLU A 113 -10.19 -9.71 4.72
CA GLU A 113 -10.85 -10.75 3.91
C GLU A 113 -9.90 -11.42 2.92
N ASN A 114 -8.93 -10.69 2.38
CA ASN A 114 -8.01 -11.14 1.34
C ASN A 114 -6.56 -11.26 1.81
N ALA A 115 -6.31 -11.15 3.11
CA ALA A 115 -4.97 -11.16 3.65
C ALA A 115 -4.24 -12.48 3.32
N PRO A 116 -2.98 -12.40 2.86
CA PRO A 116 -2.20 -13.58 2.59
C PRO A 116 -1.96 -14.37 3.88
N ALA A 117 -1.90 -15.69 3.76
CA ALA A 117 -1.52 -16.57 4.86
C ALA A 117 0.00 -16.56 5.01
N GLY A 118 0.48 -16.59 6.26
CA GLY A 118 1.90 -16.69 6.55
C GLY A 118 2.33 -15.79 7.70
N GLN A 119 3.52 -16.05 8.20
CA GLN A 119 4.06 -15.34 9.36
C GLN A 119 4.38 -13.88 9.05
N GLU A 120 4.84 -13.58 7.84
CA GLU A 120 5.12 -12.20 7.41
C GLU A 120 3.85 -11.33 7.36
N ALA A 121 2.72 -11.92 7.00
CA ALA A 121 1.44 -11.22 6.97
C ALA A 121 0.82 -11.06 8.36
N SER A 122 1.20 -11.87 9.34
CA SER A 122 0.56 -11.92 10.66
C SER A 122 0.63 -10.60 11.43
N GLU A 123 1.74 -9.90 11.34
CA GLU A 123 1.91 -8.57 11.96
C GLU A 123 0.98 -7.53 11.32
N HIS A 124 0.89 -7.53 10.00
CA HIS A 124 0.00 -6.64 9.26
C HIS A 124 -1.47 -6.94 9.56
N VAL A 125 -1.83 -8.23 9.65
CA VAL A 125 -3.18 -8.68 10.02
C VAL A 125 -3.54 -8.23 11.44
N SER A 126 -2.64 -8.41 12.41
CA SER A 126 -2.86 -7.97 13.80
C SER A 126 -3.02 -6.46 13.87
N HIS A 127 -2.15 -5.71 13.22
CA HIS A 127 -2.22 -4.25 13.17
C HIS A 127 -3.53 -3.75 12.53
N ALA A 128 -3.95 -4.37 11.43
CA ALA A 128 -5.21 -4.03 10.77
C ALA A 128 -6.43 -4.33 11.65
N ARG A 129 -6.44 -5.47 12.36
CA ARG A 129 -7.52 -5.81 13.29
C ARG A 129 -7.61 -4.84 14.45
N GLU A 130 -6.50 -4.51 15.07
CA GLU A 130 -6.44 -3.55 16.18
C GLU A 130 -6.91 -2.18 15.75
N THR A 131 -6.44 -1.71 14.60
CA THR A 131 -6.86 -0.42 14.04
C THR A 131 -8.35 -0.42 13.72
N LEU A 132 -8.86 -1.43 13.06
CA LEU A 132 -10.29 -1.55 12.72
C LEU A 132 -11.14 -1.59 13.98
N ALA A 133 -10.75 -2.36 15.00
CA ALA A 133 -11.45 -2.43 16.29
C ALA A 133 -11.48 -1.06 16.99
N GLY A 134 -10.37 -0.33 16.96
CA GLY A 134 -10.32 1.04 17.50
C GLY A 134 -11.28 1.99 16.80
N LEU A 135 -11.27 1.98 15.48
CA LEU A 135 -12.14 2.85 14.67
C LEU A 135 -13.63 2.51 14.82
N THR A 136 -13.98 1.23 14.82
CA THR A 136 -15.37 0.77 14.95
C THR A 136 -15.86 0.79 16.41
N GLY A 137 -15.01 0.45 17.37
CA GLY A 137 -15.33 0.49 18.79
C GLY A 137 -15.59 1.90 19.31
N GLU A 138 -14.90 2.90 18.79
CA GLU A 138 -15.18 4.32 19.08
C GLU A 138 -16.53 4.74 18.49
N ALA A 139 -16.88 4.30 17.29
CA ALA A 139 -18.16 4.55 16.68
C ALA A 139 -19.31 3.90 17.47
N GLU A 140 -19.13 2.67 17.98
CA GLU A 140 -20.11 1.98 18.83
C GLU A 140 -20.27 2.66 20.19
N ARG A 141 -19.19 3.13 20.82
CA ARG A 141 -19.26 3.88 22.09
C ARG A 141 -19.93 5.23 21.91
N GLY A 142 -19.70 5.93 20.81
CA GLY A 142 -20.40 7.16 20.47
C GLY A 142 -21.90 6.96 20.22
N GLY A 143 -22.30 5.82 19.67
CA GLY A 143 -23.70 5.45 19.47
C GLY A 143 -24.42 5.02 20.76
N GLN A 144 -23.73 4.46 21.72
CA GLN A 144 -24.31 4.06 23.00
C GLN A 144 -24.49 5.23 23.99
N ALA A 145 -23.64 6.25 23.94
CA ALA A 145 -23.80 7.45 24.77
C ALA A 145 -25.10 8.22 24.44
N GLY A 146 -25.66 8.07 23.26
CA GLY A 146 -26.94 8.66 22.88
C GLY A 146 -28.20 7.84 23.26
N ARG A 147 -28.03 6.63 23.80
CA ARG A 147 -29.14 5.75 24.15
C ARG A 147 -29.47 5.66 25.64
N SER A 148 -28.67 6.28 26.50
CA SER A 148 -28.83 6.18 27.96
C SER A 148 -29.72 7.27 28.58
N GLU A 149 -30.27 8.19 27.80
CA GLU A 149 -31.14 9.28 28.27
C GLU A 149 -32.64 9.03 28.07
N GLY A 150 -33.09 7.79 28.13
CA GLY A 150 -34.49 7.45 27.85
C GLY A 150 -35.13 6.47 28.81
N ARG A 151 -34.70 6.42 30.08
CA ARG A 151 -35.44 5.69 31.12
C ARG A 151 -35.71 6.59 32.31
N ASP A 152 -36.65 7.46 32.15
CA ASP A 152 -37.43 7.95 33.28
C ASP A 152 -38.44 6.87 33.63
N GLU A 153 -38.22 6.23 34.76
CA GLU A 153 -39.27 5.43 35.38
C GLU A 153 -40.31 6.33 36.00
N PRO A 154 -41.55 6.13 35.67
CA PRO A 154 -42.64 6.68 36.48
C PRO A 154 -42.73 5.84 37.75
N ALA A 155 -42.65 6.49 38.86
CA ALA A 155 -43.01 5.91 40.15
C ALA A 155 -44.45 5.43 40.20
#